data_fa4ab7bdae024a6b5315fffaead2d7bc
#
_entry.id   fa4ab7bdae024a6b5315fffaead2d7bc
#
_cell.length_a   1.000
_cell.length_b   1.000
_cell.length_c   1.000
_cell.angle_alpha   90.00
_cell.angle_beta   90.00
_cell.angle_gamma   90.00
#
_symmetry.space_group_name_H-M   'P 1'
#
loop_
_entity.id
_entity.type
_entity.pdbx_description
1 polymer ?
#
loop_
_entity_poly.entity_id
_entity_poly.type
_entity_poly.pdbx_seq_one_letter_code
_entity_poly.pdbx_strand_id
1 'polypeptide(L)'
;MPEVKNQTMEPFSYDPTEVQTRTRYIDTMLLDAGWVKGVDWLEEVELAGMPNQAQVGFADYVLYGDDGKALAVVEAKRTSVDVAKGRQQAKLYADLLERQYGRRPVVFLSNGFETRMEDGQYPERKVAAIYSKRDLEK
;
A
#
# COMPACT_ATOMS: atom_id res chain seq x y z
N MET A 1 -6.75 21.62 18.92
CA MET A 1 -6.16 21.84 18.50
C MET A 1 -5.53 21.54 18.12
N PRO A 2 -5.61 21.67 18.08
CA PRO A 2 -4.90 21.69 17.61
C PRO A 2 -4.73 21.45 16.81
N GLU A 3 -4.98 21.51 16.79
CA GLU A 3 -4.66 21.80 16.14
C GLU A 3 -4.40 21.64 15.39
N VAL A 4 -4.79 21.70 15.40
CA VAL A 4 -4.33 21.90 14.71
C VAL A 4 -3.91 21.94 14.21
N LYS A 5 -3.98 21.97 14.45
CA LYS A 5 -3.44 22.29 13.88
C LYS A 5 -3.22 21.92 13.12
N ASN A 6 -3.47 21.99 13.37
CA ASN A 6 -3.18 22.10 12.59
C ASN A 6 -3.52 21.78 11.74
N GLN A 7 -3.90 21.97 11.81
CA GLN A 7 -4.10 22.18 11.14
C GLN A 7 -4.30 22.51 10.34
N THR A 8 -4.28 22.77 10.49
CA THR A 8 -4.27 23.56 9.78
C THR A 8 -4.17 23.73 8.87
N MET A 9 -4.16 23.76 8.85
CA MET A 9 -4.07 24.15 7.95
C MET A 9 -3.59 24.52 6.99
N GLU A 10 -2.83 24.18 6.84
CA GLU A 10 -2.39 24.60 5.65
C GLU A 10 -3.31 24.40 4.56
N PRO A 11 -4.23 25.14 4.50
CA PRO A 11 -5.39 24.85 3.69
C PRO A 11 -5.22 25.08 2.22
N PHE A 12 -4.14 25.72 1.81
CA PHE A 12 -4.01 26.05 0.43
C PHE A 12 -3.32 25.00 -0.37
N SER A 13 -2.74 24.02 0.28
CA SER A 13 -2.06 22.96 -0.43
C SER A 13 -3.07 21.94 -0.86
N TYR A 14 -2.97 21.49 -2.08
CA TYR A 14 -3.77 20.39 -2.57
C TYR A 14 -2.98 19.13 -2.74
N ASP A 15 -1.81 19.08 -2.09
CA ASP A 15 -1.06 17.85 -2.00
C ASP A 15 -1.51 17.13 -0.74
N PRO A 16 -2.39 16.13 -0.82
CA PRO A 16 -2.76 15.38 0.37
C PRO A 16 -1.54 14.72 0.98
N THR A 17 -1.53 14.63 2.29
CA THR A 17 -0.53 13.82 2.97
C THR A 17 -0.74 12.35 2.59
N GLU A 18 0.20 11.48 2.96
CA GLU A 18 0.00 10.06 2.73
C GLU A 18 -1.25 9.54 3.42
N VAL A 19 -1.55 10.07 4.62
CA VAL A 19 -2.78 9.68 5.31
C VAL A 19 -4.01 10.05 4.50
N GLN A 20 -4.04 11.27 3.96
CA GLN A 20 -5.16 11.69 3.13
C GLN A 20 -5.26 10.88 1.85
N THR A 21 -4.14 10.54 1.24
CA THR A 21 -4.13 9.70 0.06
C THR A 21 -4.76 8.34 0.37
N ARG A 22 -4.38 7.73 1.49
CA ARG A 22 -4.96 6.44 1.87
C ARG A 22 -6.46 6.56 2.07
N THR A 23 -6.89 7.55 2.85
CA THR A 23 -8.29 7.69 3.21
C THR A 23 -9.18 7.96 1.99
N ARG A 24 -8.73 8.83 1.10
CA ARG A 24 -9.56 9.28 0.00
C ARG A 24 -9.56 8.36 -1.20
N TYR A 25 -8.42 7.72 -1.46
CA TYR A 25 -8.25 7.01 -2.73
C TYR A 25 -8.04 5.52 -2.55
N ILE A 26 -7.11 5.14 -1.68
CA ILE A 26 -6.76 3.72 -1.56
C ILE A 26 -7.87 2.94 -0.89
N ASP A 27 -8.40 3.45 0.23
CA ASP A 27 -9.49 2.76 0.92
C ASP A 27 -10.68 2.56 -0.01
N THR A 28 -11.01 3.58 -0.80
CA THR A 28 -12.12 3.48 -1.75
C THR A 28 -11.84 2.42 -2.80
N MET A 29 -10.62 2.37 -3.32
CA MET A 29 -10.25 1.37 -4.31
C MET A 29 -10.35 -0.04 -3.74
N LEU A 30 -9.95 -0.22 -2.49
CA LEU A 30 -10.03 -1.53 -1.85
C LEU A 30 -11.48 -1.93 -1.63
N LEU A 31 -12.31 -1.02 -1.14
CA LEU A 31 -13.72 -1.30 -0.94
C LEU A 31 -14.42 -1.62 -2.26
N ASP A 32 -14.10 -0.87 -3.31
CA ASP A 32 -14.68 -1.11 -4.63
C ASP A 32 -14.28 -2.47 -5.18
N ALA A 33 -13.10 -2.94 -4.83
CA ALA A 33 -12.61 -4.25 -5.27
C ALA A 33 -13.12 -5.39 -4.38
N GLY A 34 -13.88 -5.08 -3.34
CA GLY A 34 -14.51 -6.10 -2.50
C GLY A 34 -13.74 -6.48 -1.25
N TRP A 35 -12.65 -5.78 -0.95
CA TRP A 35 -11.89 -6.07 0.28
C TRP A 35 -12.61 -5.51 1.50
N VAL A 36 -12.52 -6.20 2.63
CA VAL A 36 -13.20 -5.81 3.86
C VAL A 36 -12.15 -5.32 4.86
N LYS A 37 -12.32 -4.07 5.30
CA LYS A 37 -11.37 -3.43 6.19
C LYS A 37 -11.30 -4.15 7.54
N GLY A 38 -10.09 -4.37 8.01
CA GLY A 38 -9.88 -5.01 9.30
C GLY A 38 -10.04 -6.53 9.27
N VAL A 39 -10.58 -7.07 8.18
CA VAL A 39 -10.73 -8.51 8.00
C VAL A 39 -9.75 -8.99 6.95
N ASP A 40 -9.82 -8.37 5.77
CA ASP A 40 -9.00 -8.77 4.62
C ASP A 40 -7.76 -7.90 4.49
N TRP A 41 -7.76 -6.72 5.07
CA TRP A 41 -6.56 -5.87 5.01
C TRP A 41 -6.26 -5.24 6.36
N LEU A 42 -4.96 -5.09 6.61
CA LEU A 42 -4.46 -4.37 7.77
C LEU A 42 -3.59 -3.23 7.30
N GLU A 43 -3.53 -2.17 8.11
CA GLU A 43 -2.77 -0.97 7.79
C GLU A 43 -1.60 -0.82 8.74
N GLU A 44 -0.54 -0.15 8.28
CA GLU A 44 0.64 0.13 9.09
C GLU A 44 1.20 -1.16 9.69
N VAL A 45 1.41 -2.15 8.85
CA VAL A 45 1.87 -3.47 9.30
C VAL A 45 3.37 -3.43 9.52
N GLU A 46 3.81 -3.72 10.74
CA GLU A 46 5.22 -3.70 11.08
C GLU A 46 5.93 -4.92 10.50
N LEU A 47 7.05 -4.67 9.82
CA LEU A 47 7.86 -5.73 9.21
C LEU A 47 9.29 -5.57 9.68
N ALA A 48 9.83 -6.63 10.30
CA ALA A 48 11.20 -6.66 10.78
C ALA A 48 12.14 -7.10 9.66
N GLY A 49 13.42 -6.73 9.78
CA GLY A 49 14.42 -7.15 8.81
C GLY A 49 14.73 -6.13 7.75
N MET A 50 14.21 -4.91 7.89
CA MET A 50 14.50 -3.85 6.94
C MET A 50 15.94 -3.38 7.07
N PRO A 51 16.56 -2.97 5.95
CA PRO A 51 17.95 -2.50 5.97
C PRO A 51 18.04 -1.02 6.38
N ASN A 52 17.39 -0.66 7.49
CA ASN A 52 17.48 0.67 8.04
C ASN A 52 17.99 0.55 9.47
N GLN A 53 18.21 1.70 10.10
CA GLN A 53 18.81 1.71 11.43
C GLN A 53 17.94 1.00 12.47
N ALA A 54 16.63 1.16 12.37
CA ALA A 54 15.70 0.53 13.27
C ALA A 54 15.44 -0.94 12.92
N GLN A 55 15.80 -1.34 11.70
CA GLN A 55 15.58 -2.69 11.18
C GLN A 55 14.10 -3.06 11.10
N VAL A 56 13.23 -2.09 11.07
CA VAL A 56 11.79 -2.31 10.90
C VAL A 56 11.24 -1.30 9.90
N GLY A 57 10.13 -1.64 9.29
CA GLY A 57 9.36 -0.73 8.46
C GLY A 57 7.90 -1.02 8.64
N PHE A 58 7.06 -0.15 8.09
CA PHE A 58 5.62 -0.29 8.21
C PHE A 58 5.03 -0.23 6.81
N ALA A 59 4.44 -1.34 6.37
CA ALA A 59 3.74 -1.36 5.09
C ALA A 59 2.41 -0.64 5.26
N ASP A 60 2.08 0.24 4.33
CA ASP A 60 0.84 1.02 4.45
C ASP A 60 -0.38 0.11 4.50
N TYR A 61 -0.44 -0.88 3.60
CA TYR A 61 -1.50 -1.87 3.58
C TYR A 61 -0.92 -3.23 3.24
N VAL A 62 -1.41 -4.26 3.92
CA VAL A 62 -1.17 -5.65 3.50
C VAL A 62 -2.53 -6.29 3.30
N LEU A 63 -2.74 -6.92 2.16
CA LEU A 63 -3.98 -7.59 1.80
C LEU A 63 -3.79 -9.10 1.95
N TYR A 64 -4.74 -9.73 2.62
CA TYR A 64 -4.63 -11.15 2.99
C TYR A 64 -5.68 -11.98 2.30
N GLY A 65 -5.31 -13.21 1.93
CA GLY A 65 -6.26 -14.17 1.42
C GLY A 65 -7.04 -14.85 2.54
N ASP A 66 -7.94 -15.73 2.15
CA ASP A 66 -8.75 -16.44 3.12
C ASP A 66 -7.92 -17.39 3.98
N ASP A 67 -6.76 -17.79 3.50
CA ASP A 67 -5.83 -18.63 4.26
C ASP A 67 -4.97 -17.82 5.23
N GLY A 68 -5.16 -16.52 5.31
CA GLY A 68 -4.40 -15.65 6.20
C GLY A 68 -3.02 -15.28 5.70
N LYS A 69 -2.66 -15.68 4.49
CA LYS A 69 -1.36 -15.33 3.92
C LYS A 69 -1.48 -14.04 3.10
N ALA A 70 -0.39 -13.27 3.10
CA ALA A 70 -0.37 -12.01 2.38
C ALA A 70 -0.44 -12.23 0.87
N LEU A 71 -1.39 -11.56 0.22
CA LEU A 71 -1.56 -11.59 -1.23
C LEU A 71 -0.96 -10.35 -1.90
N ALA A 72 -0.96 -9.23 -1.21
CA ALA A 72 -0.48 -7.98 -1.81
C ALA A 72 -0.03 -7.00 -0.74
N VAL A 73 0.86 -6.12 -1.17
CA VAL A 73 1.29 -4.93 -0.42
C VAL A 73 0.86 -3.73 -1.22
N VAL A 74 0.26 -2.74 -0.57
CA VAL A 74 -0.06 -1.47 -1.23
C VAL A 74 0.69 -0.36 -0.50
N GLU A 75 1.48 0.39 -1.25
CA GLU A 75 2.17 1.56 -0.73
C GLU A 75 1.54 2.80 -1.30
N ALA A 76 1.09 3.69 -0.42
CA ALA A 76 0.42 4.92 -0.79
C ALA A 76 1.37 6.09 -0.62
N LYS A 77 1.39 6.98 -1.59
CA LYS A 77 2.20 8.20 -1.52
C LYS A 77 1.29 9.40 -1.71
N ARG A 78 1.79 10.57 -1.37
CA ARG A 78 1.04 11.79 -1.62
C ARG A 78 0.82 11.95 -3.10
N THR A 79 -0.28 12.55 -3.48
CA THR A 79 -0.64 12.67 -4.89
C THR A 79 0.40 13.43 -5.71
N SER A 80 1.14 14.34 -5.08
CA SER A 80 2.17 15.10 -5.77
C SER A 80 3.51 14.37 -5.87
N VAL A 81 3.63 13.20 -5.24
CA VAL A 81 4.91 12.47 -5.21
C VAL A 81 4.88 11.40 -6.28
N ASP A 82 6.00 11.29 -7.01
CA ASP A 82 6.17 10.24 -8.01
C ASP A 82 5.98 8.88 -7.35
N VAL A 83 5.06 8.09 -7.87
CA VAL A 83 4.75 6.78 -7.33
C VAL A 83 5.98 5.87 -7.31
N ALA A 84 6.90 6.09 -8.22
CA ALA A 84 8.11 5.25 -8.30
C ALA A 84 9.01 5.39 -7.08
N LYS A 85 8.87 6.47 -6.32
CA LYS A 85 9.70 6.67 -5.12
C LYS A 85 9.43 5.63 -4.05
N GLY A 86 8.24 5.04 -4.04
CA GLY A 86 7.93 3.99 -3.08
C GLY A 86 8.30 2.59 -3.52
N ARG A 87 8.78 2.46 -4.75
CA ARG A 87 8.98 1.15 -5.35
C ARG A 87 9.97 0.28 -4.57
N GLN A 88 11.11 0.86 -4.23
CA GLN A 88 12.15 0.10 -3.54
C GLN A 88 11.66 -0.38 -2.18
N GLN A 89 11.00 0.48 -1.44
CA GLN A 89 10.48 0.12 -0.12
C GLN A 89 9.43 -0.97 -0.23
N ALA A 90 8.53 -0.86 -1.20
CA ALA A 90 7.48 -1.85 -1.37
C ALA A 90 8.06 -3.22 -1.74
N LYS A 91 9.10 -3.24 -2.55
CA LYS A 91 9.75 -4.49 -2.91
C LYS A 91 10.42 -5.14 -1.72
N LEU A 92 11.02 -4.35 -0.85
CA LEU A 92 11.61 -4.89 0.37
C LEU A 92 10.54 -5.50 1.27
N TYR A 93 9.39 -4.86 1.39
CA TYR A 93 8.29 -5.43 2.16
C TYR A 93 7.80 -6.73 1.54
N ALA A 94 7.69 -6.79 0.21
CA ALA A 94 7.29 -8.01 -0.47
C ALA A 94 8.29 -9.14 -0.21
N ASP A 95 9.59 -8.83 -0.21
CA ASP A 95 10.63 -9.82 0.10
C ASP A 95 10.45 -10.41 1.50
N LEU A 96 10.17 -9.54 2.48
CA LEU A 96 9.99 -9.98 3.86
C LEU A 96 8.74 -10.84 4.01
N LEU A 97 7.66 -10.45 3.36
CA LEU A 97 6.42 -11.20 3.41
C LEU A 97 6.53 -12.53 2.68
N GLU A 98 7.31 -12.56 1.60
CA GLU A 98 7.57 -13.82 0.90
C GLU A 98 8.29 -14.80 1.80
N ARG A 99 9.27 -14.32 2.57
CA ARG A 99 9.97 -15.19 3.52
C ARG A 99 9.05 -15.69 4.61
N GLN A 100 8.13 -14.86 5.05
CA GLN A 100 7.23 -15.23 6.14
C GLN A 100 6.17 -16.22 5.68
N TYR A 101 5.62 -16.04 4.50
CA TYR A 101 4.46 -16.81 4.05
C TYR A 101 4.76 -17.82 2.94
N GLY A 102 5.95 -17.77 2.36
CA GLY A 102 6.30 -18.69 1.29
C GLY A 102 5.74 -18.32 -0.08
N ARG A 103 5.14 -17.15 -0.19
CA ARG A 103 4.54 -16.67 -1.43
C ARG A 103 4.81 -15.18 -1.55
N ARG A 104 5.28 -14.74 -2.72
CA ARG A 104 5.56 -13.33 -2.92
C ARG A 104 4.27 -12.57 -3.18
N PRO A 105 3.96 -11.57 -2.36
CA PRO A 105 2.77 -10.76 -2.61
C PRO A 105 2.96 -9.86 -3.83
N VAL A 106 1.86 -9.53 -4.46
CA VAL A 106 1.83 -8.54 -5.53
C VAL A 106 2.03 -7.16 -4.90
N VAL A 107 2.75 -6.28 -5.58
CA VAL A 107 3.00 -4.92 -5.11
C VAL A 107 2.14 -3.95 -5.89
N PHE A 108 1.39 -3.10 -5.19
CA PHE A 108 0.68 -1.98 -5.77
C PHE A 108 1.27 -0.69 -5.22
N LEU A 109 1.50 0.26 -6.10
CA LEU A 109 1.98 1.59 -5.73
C LEU A 109 0.97 2.61 -6.23
N SER A 110 0.54 3.53 -5.37
CA SER A 110 -0.46 4.51 -5.78
C SER A 110 -0.20 5.86 -5.15
N ASN A 111 -0.37 6.92 -5.93
CA ASN A 111 -0.33 8.28 -5.41
C ASN A 111 -1.72 8.94 -5.45
N GLY A 112 -2.77 8.16 -5.72
CA GLY A 112 -4.12 8.67 -5.82
C GLY A 112 -4.55 9.02 -7.24
N PHE A 113 -3.62 9.25 -8.14
CA PHE A 113 -3.91 9.51 -9.55
C PHE A 113 -3.46 8.36 -10.43
N GLU A 114 -2.40 7.72 -10.04
CA GLU A 114 -1.82 6.64 -10.82
C GLU A 114 -1.58 5.45 -9.90
N THR A 115 -1.96 4.26 -10.33
CA THR A 115 -1.71 3.01 -9.63
C THR A 115 -0.92 2.10 -10.53
N ARG A 116 0.14 1.52 -9.99
CA ARG A 116 1.01 0.61 -10.72
C ARG A 116 1.08 -0.71 -10.00
N MET A 117 1.30 -1.79 -10.75
CA MET A 117 1.33 -3.14 -10.19
C MET A 117 2.57 -3.86 -10.67
N GLU A 118 3.17 -4.63 -9.78
CA GLU A 118 4.30 -5.49 -10.10
C GLU A 118 4.04 -6.85 -9.47
N ASP A 119 3.99 -7.91 -10.29
CA ASP A 119 3.60 -9.23 -9.81
C ASP A 119 4.73 -10.26 -9.95
N GLY A 120 5.92 -9.82 -10.35
CA GLY A 120 7.06 -10.71 -10.46
C GLY A 120 7.13 -11.49 -11.77
N GLN A 121 6.07 -11.46 -12.57
CA GLN A 121 6.03 -12.19 -13.84
C GLN A 121 6.18 -11.26 -15.03
N TYR A 122 5.56 -10.09 -14.95
CA TYR A 122 5.57 -9.12 -16.02
C TYR A 122 6.16 -7.82 -15.50
N PRO A 123 6.63 -6.95 -16.40
CA PRO A 123 7.15 -5.65 -15.96
C PRO A 123 6.08 -4.85 -15.21
N GLU A 124 6.54 -4.00 -14.32
CA GLU A 124 5.67 -3.09 -13.62
C GLU A 124 4.84 -2.30 -14.62
N ARG A 125 3.56 -2.14 -14.35
CA ARG A 125 2.65 -1.52 -15.30
C ARG A 125 1.56 -0.76 -14.58
N LYS A 126 1.00 0.22 -15.29
CA LYS A 126 -0.10 1.01 -14.77
C LYS A 126 -1.37 0.16 -14.84
N VAL A 127 -2.18 0.23 -13.79
CA VAL A 127 -3.46 -0.47 -13.73
C VAL A 127 -4.53 0.52 -13.32
N ALA A 128 -5.79 0.22 -13.69
CA ALA A 128 -6.91 1.11 -13.39
C ALA A 128 -7.40 0.96 -11.96
N ALA A 129 -7.16 -0.18 -11.34
CA ALA A 129 -7.73 -0.47 -10.02
C ALA A 129 -6.89 -1.54 -9.33
N ILE A 130 -7.08 -1.65 -8.02
CA ILE A 130 -6.48 -2.77 -7.26
C ILE A 130 -7.35 -3.99 -7.50
N TYR A 131 -6.70 -5.12 -7.72
CA TYR A 131 -7.38 -6.36 -8.04
C TYR A 131 -8.14 -6.89 -6.82
N SER A 132 -9.19 -7.65 -7.08
CA SER A 132 -9.95 -8.32 -6.02
C SER A 132 -9.13 -9.47 -5.43
N LYS A 133 -9.56 -9.94 -4.25
CA LYS A 133 -8.93 -11.10 -3.61
C LYS A 133 -8.97 -12.30 -4.55
N ARG A 134 -10.10 -12.50 -5.19
CA ARG A 134 -10.28 -13.63 -6.11
C ARG A 134 -9.27 -13.60 -7.25
N ASP A 135 -9.06 -12.43 -7.82
CA ASP A 135 -8.10 -12.28 -8.91
C ASP A 135 -6.68 -12.51 -8.45
N LEU A 136 -6.34 -12.06 -7.24
CA LEU A 136 -4.99 -12.24 -6.72
C LEU A 136 -4.72 -13.67 -6.28
N GLU A 137 -5.75 -14.43 -5.94
CA GLU A 137 -5.58 -15.82 -5.53
C GLU A 137 -5.32 -16.76 -6.71
N LYS A 138 -5.59 -16.30 -7.90
CA LYS A 138 -5.26 -17.10 -9.07
C LYS A 138 -3.75 -17.08 -9.30
#